data_a1a054fa2323eab26d285356b69d4ce9
#
_entry.id   a1a054fa2323eab26d285356b69d4ce9
#
_cell.length_a   1.000
_cell.length_b   1.000
_cell.length_c   1.000
_cell.angle_alpha   90.00
_cell.angle_beta   90.00
_cell.angle_gamma   90.00
#
_symmetry.space_group_name_H-M   'P 1'
#
loop_
_entity.id
_entity.type
_entity.pdbx_description
1 polymer ?
#
loop_
_entity_poly.entity_id
_entity_poly.type
_entity_poly.pdbx_seq_one_letter_code
_entity_poly.pdbx_strand_id
1 'polypeptide(L)'
;MKDPNNPCIFCKIRKEELKFENEFAYSSADTYPVSKFHSLIIPKRHVLNYFELNQDEIHACNELILKTKKKILKEDLDVKGFNIGTNVGKVAGQSIMHCHIH
;
A
#
# COMPACT_ATOMS: atom_id res chain seq x y z
N MET A 1 -10.60 7.25 -11.08
CA MET A 1 -10.15 7.81 -12.35
C MET A 1 -8.93 8.69 -12.14
N LYS A 2 -7.95 8.61 -13.01
CA LYS A 2 -6.74 9.41 -12.88
C LYS A 2 -6.91 10.75 -13.56
N ASP A 3 -6.63 11.81 -12.82
CA ASP A 3 -6.56 13.16 -13.36
C ASP A 3 -5.15 13.36 -13.93
N PRO A 4 -4.99 13.70 -15.23
CA PRO A 4 -3.65 13.88 -15.79
C PRO A 4 -2.86 15.00 -15.12
N ASN A 5 -3.52 15.92 -14.43
CA ASN A 5 -2.86 17.01 -13.71
C ASN A 5 -2.62 16.70 -12.23
N ASN A 6 -3.05 15.52 -11.77
CA ASN A 6 -2.87 15.11 -10.37
C ASN A 6 -1.40 14.77 -10.13
N PRO A 7 -0.71 15.45 -9.19
CA PRO A 7 0.70 15.16 -8.90
C PRO A 7 0.91 13.93 -8.03
N CYS A 8 -0.14 13.28 -7.56
CA CYS A 8 -0.03 12.14 -6.65
C CYS A 8 0.63 10.95 -7.34
N ILE A 9 1.76 10.50 -6.80
CA ILE A 9 2.51 9.38 -7.36
C ILE A 9 1.74 8.05 -7.24
N PHE A 10 0.90 7.92 -6.21
CA PHE A 10 0.12 6.68 -6.02
C PHE A 10 -1.10 6.62 -6.95
N CYS A 11 -1.60 7.74 -7.43
CA CYS A 11 -2.64 7.76 -8.46
C CYS A 11 -2.08 7.44 -9.84
N LYS A 12 -0.77 7.59 -10.02
CA LYS A 12 -0.09 7.44 -11.32
C LYS A 12 0.87 6.27 -11.36
N ILE A 13 0.68 5.28 -10.50
CA ILE A 13 1.56 4.12 -10.46
C ILE A 13 1.60 3.43 -11.83
N ARG A 14 2.80 3.05 -12.25
CA ARG A 14 2.97 2.33 -13.51
C ARG A 14 2.69 0.84 -13.31
N LYS A 15 2.20 0.22 -14.37
CA LYS A 15 1.81 -1.19 -14.34
C LYS A 15 2.93 -2.11 -13.88
N GLU A 16 4.15 -1.84 -14.31
CA GLU A 16 5.33 -2.65 -13.95
C GLU A 16 5.73 -2.51 -12.49
N GLU A 17 5.21 -1.51 -11.78
CA GLU A 17 5.47 -1.33 -10.35
C GLU A 17 4.48 -2.07 -9.47
N LEU A 18 3.38 -2.57 -10.07
CA LEU A 18 2.37 -3.31 -9.33
C LEU A 18 2.86 -4.70 -8.97
N LYS A 19 2.62 -5.14 -7.73
CA LYS A 19 2.90 -6.50 -7.29
C LYS A 19 1.63 -7.34 -7.25
N PHE A 20 0.60 -6.83 -6.58
CA PHE A 20 -0.73 -7.43 -6.54
C PHE A 20 -1.76 -6.34 -6.80
N GLU A 21 -2.92 -6.75 -7.24
CA GLU A 21 -4.00 -5.81 -7.52
C GLU A 21 -5.35 -6.51 -7.37
N ASN A 22 -6.34 -5.78 -6.87
CA ASN A 22 -7.73 -6.20 -6.91
C ASN A 22 -8.59 -5.02 -7.32
N GLU A 23 -9.90 -5.12 -7.13
CA GLU A 23 -10.82 -4.08 -7.60
C GLU A 23 -10.56 -2.71 -6.98
N PHE A 24 -10.20 -2.66 -5.69
CA PHE A 24 -10.14 -1.40 -4.95
C PHE A 24 -8.74 -1.00 -4.48
N ALA A 25 -7.75 -1.87 -4.65
CA ALA A 25 -6.42 -1.60 -4.11
C ALA A 25 -5.33 -2.25 -4.96
N TYR A 26 -4.09 -1.84 -4.71
CA TYR A 26 -2.92 -2.48 -5.30
C TYR A 26 -1.77 -2.48 -4.29
N SER A 27 -0.78 -3.32 -4.55
CA SER A 27 0.44 -3.33 -3.76
C SER A 27 1.66 -3.02 -4.63
N SER A 28 2.68 -2.47 -3.98
CA SER A 28 3.92 -2.09 -4.63
C SER A 28 5.05 -2.23 -3.62
N ALA A 29 6.28 -2.38 -4.10
CA ALA A 29 7.45 -2.29 -3.22
C ALA A 29 7.68 -0.83 -2.86
N ASP A 30 8.15 -0.58 -1.62
CA ASP A 30 8.51 0.77 -1.22
C ASP A 30 9.79 1.18 -1.97
N THR A 31 9.81 2.39 -2.51
CA THR A 31 10.97 2.94 -3.19
C THR A 31 12.15 3.13 -2.22
N TYR A 32 11.85 3.48 -0.97
CA TYR A 32 12.86 3.68 0.07
C TYR A 32 12.59 2.74 1.24
N PRO A 33 12.81 1.42 1.04
CA PRO A 33 12.44 0.43 2.05
C PRO A 33 13.35 0.51 3.28
N VAL A 34 12.74 0.40 4.47
CA VAL A 34 13.51 0.28 5.72
C VAL A 34 13.91 -1.16 5.97
N SER A 35 13.33 -2.10 5.25
CA SER A 35 13.67 -3.52 5.34
C SER A 35 13.52 -4.17 3.97
N LYS A 36 14.06 -5.39 3.84
CA LYS A 36 14.16 -6.12 2.58
C LYS A 36 12.82 -6.29 1.86
N PHE A 37 11.76 -6.55 2.61
CA PHE A 37 10.45 -6.85 2.02
C PHE A 37 9.43 -5.74 2.29
N HIS A 38 9.90 -4.50 2.48
CA HIS A 38 8.99 -3.39 2.76
C HIS A 38 8.06 -3.19 1.59
N SER A 39 6.76 -3.37 1.82
CA SER A 39 5.71 -3.30 0.80
C SER A 39 4.70 -2.22 1.16
N LEU A 40 4.05 -1.67 0.15
CA LEU A 40 2.99 -0.70 0.31
C LEU A 40 1.69 -1.30 -0.21
N ILE A 41 0.61 -1.13 0.55
CA ILE A 41 -0.75 -1.49 0.14
C ILE A 41 -1.51 -0.18 0.00
N ILE A 42 -2.06 0.07 -1.18
CA ILE A 42 -2.56 1.39 -1.54
C ILE A 42 -3.97 1.27 -2.12
N PRO A 43 -4.96 1.97 -1.58
CA PRO A 43 -6.28 2.02 -2.21
C PRO A 43 -6.20 2.78 -3.53
N LYS A 44 -6.96 2.33 -4.53
CA LYS A 44 -6.96 2.98 -5.85
C LYS A 44 -7.58 4.37 -5.81
N ARG A 45 -8.65 4.54 -5.02
CA ARG A 45 -9.30 5.83 -4.87
C ARG A 45 -8.38 6.76 -4.09
N HIS A 46 -8.27 8.00 -4.53
CA HIS A 46 -7.42 8.99 -3.84
C HIS A 46 -8.12 9.46 -2.57
N VAL A 47 -7.76 8.86 -1.43
CA VAL A 47 -8.19 9.30 -0.11
C VAL A 47 -6.97 9.68 0.70
N LEU A 48 -7.14 10.63 1.61
CA LEU A 48 -6.04 11.21 2.36
C LEU A 48 -5.39 10.19 3.28
N ASN A 49 -6.18 9.43 4.02
CA ASN A 49 -5.65 8.52 5.02
C ASN A 49 -6.61 7.35 5.30
N TYR A 50 -6.16 6.48 6.21
CA TYR A 50 -6.86 5.25 6.56
C TYR A 50 -8.30 5.50 7.03
N PHE A 51 -8.56 6.60 7.72
CA PHE A 51 -9.89 6.86 8.29
C PHE A 51 -10.93 7.21 7.22
N GLU A 52 -10.48 7.51 6.01
CA GLU A 52 -11.38 7.82 4.90
C GLU A 52 -11.73 6.61 4.03
N LEU A 53 -11.17 5.44 4.35
CA LEU A 53 -11.46 4.21 3.62
C LEU A 53 -12.88 3.73 3.93
N ASN A 54 -13.57 3.22 2.90
CA ASN A 54 -14.83 2.53 3.12
C ASN A 54 -14.58 1.03 3.38
N GLN A 55 -15.65 0.30 3.69
CA GLN A 55 -15.54 -1.13 4.04
C GLN A 55 -14.94 -1.96 2.91
N ASP A 56 -15.35 -1.71 1.67
CA ASP A 56 -14.84 -2.45 0.52
C ASP A 56 -13.35 -2.23 0.34
N GLU A 57 -12.89 -1.01 0.57
CA GLU A 57 -11.48 -0.67 0.46
C GLU A 57 -10.66 -1.31 1.58
N ILE A 58 -11.20 -1.34 2.79
CA ILE A 58 -10.54 -2.00 3.92
C ILE A 58 -10.39 -3.49 3.63
N HIS A 59 -11.44 -4.14 3.15
CA HIS A 59 -11.40 -5.55 2.75
C HIS A 59 -10.38 -5.80 1.65
N ALA A 60 -10.37 -4.95 0.63
CA ALA A 60 -9.45 -5.08 -0.49
C ALA A 60 -7.99 -4.96 -0.03
N CYS A 61 -7.70 -3.99 0.82
CA CYS A 61 -6.36 -3.81 1.37
C CYS A 61 -5.95 -5.01 2.21
N ASN A 62 -6.84 -5.51 3.05
CA ASN A 62 -6.56 -6.68 3.88
C ASN A 62 -6.25 -7.92 3.04
N GLU A 63 -6.98 -8.13 1.96
CA GLU A 63 -6.71 -9.24 1.03
C GLU A 63 -5.27 -9.16 0.48
N LEU A 64 -4.83 -7.96 0.10
CA LEU A 64 -3.49 -7.78 -0.44
C LEU A 64 -2.42 -7.92 0.63
N ILE A 65 -2.70 -7.51 1.86
CA ILE A 65 -1.79 -7.74 3.00
C ILE A 65 -1.56 -9.24 3.18
N LEU A 66 -2.62 -10.04 3.15
CA LEU A 66 -2.51 -11.48 3.30
C LEU A 66 -1.76 -12.13 2.14
N LYS A 67 -1.99 -11.68 0.93
CA LYS A 67 -1.26 -12.18 -0.24
C LYS A 67 0.23 -11.83 -0.17
N THR A 68 0.55 -10.63 0.27
CA THR A 68 1.94 -10.19 0.42
C THR A 68 2.64 -11.02 1.49
N LYS A 69 1.99 -11.26 2.61
CA LYS A 69 2.52 -12.12 3.67
C LYS A 69 2.86 -13.50 3.13
N LYS A 70 1.94 -14.12 2.40
CA LYS A 70 2.15 -15.44 1.81
C LYS A 70 3.37 -15.47 0.89
N LYS A 71 3.48 -14.46 0.03
CA LYS A 71 4.59 -14.36 -0.92
C LYS A 71 5.92 -14.24 -0.18
N ILE A 72 5.99 -13.37 0.82
CA ILE A 72 7.22 -13.17 1.60
C ILE A 72 7.65 -14.45 2.30
N LEU A 73 6.72 -15.16 2.92
CA LEU A 73 7.03 -16.40 3.63
C LEU A 73 7.48 -17.51 2.69
N LYS A 74 7.05 -17.50 1.44
CA LYS A 74 7.54 -18.43 0.42
C LYS A 74 8.97 -18.10 -0.01
N GLU A 75 9.31 -16.82 -0.09
CA GLU A 75 10.62 -16.39 -0.56
C GLU A 75 11.69 -16.48 0.54
N ASP A 76 11.30 -16.35 1.80
CA ASP A 76 12.26 -16.32 2.90
C ASP A 76 11.64 -16.96 4.14
N LEU A 77 12.03 -18.20 4.42
CA LEU A 77 11.52 -18.98 5.54
C LEU A 77 12.02 -18.46 6.89
N ASP A 78 13.00 -17.56 6.88
CA ASP A 78 13.56 -17.01 8.12
C ASP A 78 12.77 -15.81 8.64
N VAL A 79 11.81 -15.30 7.87
CA VAL A 79 10.94 -14.21 8.33
C VAL A 79 10.05 -14.73 9.44
N LYS A 80 10.12 -14.08 10.61
CA LYS A 80 9.41 -14.52 11.82
C LYS A 80 8.31 -13.56 12.27
N GLY A 81 8.19 -12.41 11.64
CA GLY A 81 7.19 -11.43 12.03
C GLY A 81 7.02 -10.33 11.02
N PHE A 82 5.98 -9.52 11.23
CA PHE A 82 5.61 -8.41 10.36
C PHE A 82 5.20 -7.22 11.19
N ASN A 83 5.50 -6.04 10.66
CA ASN A 83 4.96 -4.82 11.21
C ASN A 83 4.02 -4.22 10.16
N ILE A 84 2.79 -3.95 10.56
CA ILE A 84 1.77 -3.41 9.66
C ILE A 84 1.30 -2.10 10.25
N GLY A 85 1.39 -1.02 9.46
CA GLY A 85 0.97 0.26 9.97
C GLY A 85 0.70 1.26 8.87
N THR A 86 0.01 2.33 9.22
CA THR A 86 -0.26 3.43 8.31
C THR A 86 -0.12 4.73 9.10
N ASN A 87 0.48 5.73 8.45
CA ASN A 87 0.66 7.03 9.08
C ASN A 87 -0.51 7.94 8.70
N VAL A 88 -1.10 8.59 9.67
CA VAL A 88 -2.21 9.51 9.48
C VAL A 88 -1.77 10.90 9.92
N GLY A 89 -1.60 11.79 8.95
CA GLY A 89 -1.17 13.16 9.19
C GLY A 89 0.34 13.33 9.20
N LYS A 90 0.78 14.55 8.92
CA LYS A 90 2.20 14.89 8.87
C LYS A 90 2.91 14.64 10.19
N VAL A 91 2.23 14.94 11.30
CA VAL A 91 2.79 14.77 12.67
C VAL A 91 3.15 13.31 12.92
N ALA A 92 2.37 12.39 12.32
CA ALA A 92 2.61 10.96 12.48
C ALA A 92 3.55 10.39 11.40
N GLY A 93 4.09 11.25 10.53
CA GLY A 93 5.06 10.84 9.52
C GLY A 93 4.48 10.55 8.14
N GLN A 94 3.23 10.94 7.89
CA GLN A 94 2.66 10.77 6.56
C GLN A 94 3.32 11.74 5.59
N SER A 95 4.09 11.22 4.64
CA SER A 95 4.83 12.03 3.65
C SER A 95 4.07 12.19 2.34
N ILE A 96 3.21 11.25 2.00
CA ILE A 96 2.42 11.29 0.76
C ILE A 96 0.95 11.34 1.14
N MET A 97 0.24 12.34 0.62
CA MET A 97 -1.16 12.59 0.97
C MET A 97 -2.12 11.76 0.14
N HIS A 98 -1.87 10.46 0.12
CA HIS A 98 -2.70 9.42 -0.42
C HIS A 98 -2.50 8.22 0.51
N CYS A 99 -3.57 7.70 1.07
CA CYS A 99 -3.51 6.60 2.04
C CYS A 99 -2.64 5.45 1.55
N HIS A 100 -1.75 4.99 2.41
CA HIS A 100 -0.94 3.81 2.12
C HIS A 100 -0.59 3.09 3.43
N ILE A 101 -0.56 1.76 3.36
CA ILE A 101 -0.29 0.89 4.50
C ILE A 101 1.06 0.23 4.27
N HIS A 102 1.93 0.38 5.24
CA HIS A 102 3.28 -0.21 5.20
C HIS A 102 3.29 -1.67 5.61
#